data_5c501851004e8683ec111b61daf172c6
#
_entry.id   5c501851004e8683ec111b61daf172c6
#
_cell.length_a   1.000
_cell.length_b   1.000
_cell.length_c   1.000
_cell.angle_alpha   90.00
_cell.angle_beta   90.00
_cell.angle_gamma   90.00
#
_symmetry.space_group_name_H-M   'P 1'
#
loop_
_entity.id
_entity.type
_entity.pdbx_description
1 polymer ?
#
loop_
_entity_poly.entity_id
_entity_poly.type
_entity_poly.pdbx_seq_one_letter_code
_entity_poly.pdbx_strand_id
1 'polypeptide(L)'
;MLTVKKLQDCEVTLCCGFRDKSYSLDEFAPYVKEIRVATDSGREGHKGFVTDLLDVAEFDCVVTCGPEVMMEKLAKTCIAKGVKCYVSMERHMACGVGACLGCTHETAHGARCICKDGPVFEGEEIYA
;
A
#
# COMPACT_ATOMS: atom_id res chain seq x y z
N MET A 1 -9.97 -5.38 0.40
CA MET A 1 -11.07 -6.10 -0.29
C MET A 1 -11.93 -5.21 -1.17
N LEU A 2 -12.53 -4.12 -0.67
CA LEU A 2 -13.42 -3.25 -1.45
C LEU A 2 -12.73 -2.66 -2.70
N THR A 3 -11.50 -2.19 -2.54
CA THR A 3 -10.70 -1.63 -3.65
C THR A 3 -10.52 -2.65 -4.77
N VAL A 4 -10.13 -3.88 -4.44
CA VAL A 4 -9.92 -4.95 -5.43
C VAL A 4 -11.22 -5.29 -6.16
N LYS A 5 -12.35 -5.33 -5.47
CA LYS A 5 -13.68 -5.57 -6.08
C LYS A 5 -14.10 -4.48 -7.07
N LYS A 6 -13.60 -3.25 -6.90
CA LYS A 6 -13.89 -2.12 -7.79
C LYS A 6 -12.97 -2.06 -9.01
N LEU A 7 -11.83 -2.74 -8.97
CA LEU A 7 -10.82 -2.76 -10.04
C LEU A 7 -11.04 -3.92 -11.04
N GLN A 8 -12.29 -4.26 -11.35
CA GLN A 8 -12.62 -5.41 -12.22
C GLN A 8 -12.14 -5.26 -13.67
N ASP A 9 -11.93 -4.03 -14.13
CA ASP A 9 -11.42 -3.75 -15.47
C ASP A 9 -9.87 -3.73 -15.52
N CYS A 10 -9.22 -4.03 -14.41
CA CYS A 10 -7.78 -4.05 -14.27
C CYS A 10 -7.25 -5.47 -14.00
N GLU A 11 -6.07 -5.77 -14.51
CA GLU A 11 -5.34 -6.96 -14.09
C GLU A 11 -4.63 -6.68 -12.76
N VAL A 12 -5.14 -7.22 -11.67
CA VAL A 12 -4.62 -6.98 -10.31
C VAL A 12 -3.71 -8.11 -9.88
N THR A 13 -2.48 -7.76 -9.49
CA THR A 13 -1.56 -8.64 -8.75
C THR A 13 -1.57 -8.22 -7.30
N LEU A 14 -1.92 -9.12 -6.40
CA LEU A 14 -1.93 -8.89 -4.95
C LEU A 14 -0.64 -9.40 -4.33
N CYS A 15 0.14 -8.51 -3.71
CA CYS A 15 1.35 -8.87 -2.96
C CYS A 15 1.08 -8.68 -1.47
N CYS A 16 1.19 -9.74 -0.69
CA CYS A 16 0.90 -9.73 0.75
C CYS A 16 2.10 -10.18 1.57
N GLY A 17 2.40 -9.43 2.63
CA GLY A 17 3.42 -9.79 3.61
C GLY A 17 2.79 -10.20 4.94
N PHE A 18 3.27 -11.29 5.53
CA PHE A 18 2.83 -11.81 6.82
C PHE A 18 4.05 -12.18 7.67
N ARG A 19 3.85 -12.36 8.97
CA ARG A 19 4.93 -12.81 9.86
C ARG A 19 5.25 -14.29 9.67
N ASP A 20 4.23 -15.14 9.66
CA ASP A 20 4.40 -16.61 9.67
C ASP A 20 3.45 -17.31 8.71
N LYS A 21 2.16 -17.02 8.77
CA LYS A 21 1.12 -17.68 7.98
C LYS A 21 0.17 -16.66 7.36
N SER A 22 -0.22 -16.92 6.11
CA SER A 22 -1.21 -16.13 5.40
C SER A 22 -2.63 -16.36 5.94
N TYR A 23 -3.51 -15.39 5.75
CA TYR A 23 -4.93 -15.49 6.06
C TYR A 23 -5.74 -14.66 5.06
N SER A 24 -7.03 -14.98 4.91
CA SER A 24 -8.00 -14.27 4.05
C SER A 24 -7.65 -14.19 2.56
N LEU A 25 -6.65 -14.90 2.06
CA LEU A 25 -6.26 -14.86 0.64
C LEU A 25 -7.34 -15.43 -0.28
N ASP A 26 -8.08 -16.43 0.17
CA ASP A 26 -9.17 -17.05 -0.59
C ASP A 26 -10.28 -16.06 -0.96
N GLU A 27 -10.49 -15.04 -0.13
CA GLU A 27 -11.46 -13.97 -0.39
C GLU A 27 -11.05 -13.08 -1.56
N PHE A 28 -9.76 -12.96 -1.85
CA PHE A 28 -9.22 -12.16 -2.94
C PHE A 28 -9.09 -12.93 -4.26
N ALA A 29 -8.89 -14.24 -4.18
CA ALA A 29 -8.62 -15.09 -5.33
C ALA A 29 -9.57 -14.88 -6.53
N PRO A 30 -10.90 -14.69 -6.35
CA PRO A 30 -11.81 -14.46 -7.48
C PRO A 30 -11.63 -13.11 -8.19
N TYR A 31 -10.92 -12.16 -7.59
CA TYR A 31 -10.84 -10.77 -8.05
C TYR A 31 -9.44 -10.37 -8.52
N VAL A 32 -8.45 -11.24 -8.39
CA VAL A 32 -7.06 -10.95 -8.73
C VAL A 32 -6.52 -11.98 -9.72
N LYS A 33 -5.60 -11.54 -10.57
CA LYS A 33 -4.91 -12.41 -11.53
C LYS A 33 -3.88 -13.30 -10.84
N GLU A 34 -3.18 -12.75 -9.87
CA GLU A 34 -2.07 -13.41 -9.17
C GLU A 34 -2.00 -12.96 -7.72
N ILE A 35 -1.63 -13.87 -6.83
CA ILE A 35 -1.33 -13.58 -5.42
C ILE A 35 0.11 -14.00 -5.17
N ARG A 36 0.93 -13.04 -4.68
CA ARG A 36 2.31 -13.27 -4.25
C ARG A 36 2.38 -13.08 -2.74
N VAL A 37 2.97 -14.04 -2.03
CA VAL A 37 3.06 -14.06 -0.57
C VAL A 37 4.51 -14.07 -0.13
N ALA A 38 4.84 -13.21 0.83
CA ALA A 38 6.08 -13.22 1.58
C ALA A 38 5.81 -13.39 3.06
N THR A 39 6.66 -14.14 3.75
CA THR A 39 6.61 -14.30 5.21
C THR A 39 7.99 -14.11 5.82
N ASP A 40 8.04 -13.54 7.02
CA ASP A 40 9.30 -13.35 7.75
C ASP A 40 9.93 -14.70 8.12
N SER A 41 9.08 -15.68 8.49
CA SER A 41 9.52 -17.02 8.85
C SER A 41 9.96 -17.88 7.67
N GLY A 42 9.48 -17.60 6.46
CA GLY A 42 9.65 -18.42 5.27
C GLY A 42 8.79 -19.69 5.27
N ARG A 43 7.80 -19.77 6.16
CA ARG A 43 6.90 -20.93 6.26
C ARG A 43 5.93 -21.01 5.07
N GLU A 44 5.53 -19.88 4.53
CA GLU A 44 4.74 -19.75 3.32
C GLU A 44 5.37 -18.73 2.37
N GLY A 45 5.37 -19.03 1.08
CA GLY A 45 5.84 -18.14 0.03
C GLY A 45 7.31 -17.79 0.13
N HIS A 46 7.65 -16.57 -0.25
CA HIS A 46 9.02 -16.05 -0.18
C HIS A 46 9.40 -15.69 1.26
N LYS A 47 10.58 -16.11 1.70
CA LYS A 47 11.16 -15.68 2.98
C LYS A 47 11.80 -14.30 2.79
N GLY A 48 11.20 -13.27 3.38
CA GLY A 48 11.70 -11.91 3.29
C GLY A 48 10.58 -10.89 3.20
N PHE A 49 10.88 -9.75 2.60
CA PHE A 49 9.94 -8.64 2.48
C PHE A 49 9.04 -8.79 1.24
N VAL A 50 7.80 -8.33 1.37
CA VAL A 50 6.86 -8.30 0.24
C VAL A 50 7.39 -7.46 -0.94
N THR A 51 8.21 -6.45 -0.68
CA THR A 51 8.85 -5.62 -1.70
C THR A 51 9.85 -6.38 -2.57
N ASP A 52 10.35 -7.53 -2.11
CA ASP A 52 11.25 -8.40 -2.88
C ASP A 52 10.51 -9.16 -4.00
N LEU A 53 9.17 -9.29 -3.89
CA LEU A 53 8.31 -9.98 -4.84
C LEU A 53 7.86 -9.10 -6.02
N LEU A 54 8.23 -7.84 -6.01
CA LEU A 54 7.64 -6.83 -6.87
C LEU A 54 8.73 -6.08 -7.65
N ASP A 55 8.72 -6.20 -8.98
CA ASP A 55 9.33 -5.20 -9.85
C ASP A 55 8.26 -4.19 -10.27
N VAL A 56 8.34 -2.98 -9.75
CA VAL A 56 7.34 -1.94 -10.02
C VAL A 56 7.23 -1.58 -11.50
N ALA A 57 8.28 -1.83 -12.30
CA ALA A 57 8.29 -1.58 -13.73
C ALA A 57 7.34 -2.51 -14.52
N GLU A 58 6.88 -3.61 -13.92
CA GLU A 58 5.89 -4.51 -14.52
C GLU A 58 4.46 -3.96 -14.47
N PHE A 59 4.23 -2.87 -13.73
CA PHE A 59 2.89 -2.36 -13.43
C PHE A 59 2.71 -0.91 -13.86
N ASP A 60 1.51 -0.56 -14.29
CA ASP A 60 1.12 0.82 -14.62
C ASP A 60 0.88 1.65 -13.36
N CYS A 61 0.45 1.00 -12.29
CA CYS A 61 0.14 1.63 -11.03
C CYS A 61 0.35 0.67 -9.85
N VAL A 62 0.85 1.20 -8.76
CA VAL A 62 1.06 0.47 -7.51
C VAL A 62 0.23 1.11 -6.40
N VAL A 63 -0.52 0.29 -5.65
CA VAL A 63 -1.25 0.73 -4.46
C VAL A 63 -0.69 -0.01 -3.25
N THR A 64 -0.30 0.70 -2.23
CA THR A 64 0.32 0.10 -1.04
C THR A 64 -0.31 0.58 0.26
N CYS A 65 -0.38 -0.34 1.22
CA CYS A 65 -0.79 -0.08 2.59
C CYS A 65 0.02 -0.99 3.53
N GLY A 66 0.50 -0.44 4.63
CA GLY A 66 1.25 -1.21 5.62
C GLY A 66 2.26 -0.36 6.39
N PRO A 67 3.34 -0.97 6.90
CA PRO A 67 4.37 -0.24 7.63
C PRO A 67 4.95 0.92 6.82
N GLU A 68 5.13 2.07 7.47
CA GLU A 68 5.58 3.31 6.81
C GLU A 68 6.89 3.13 6.05
N VAL A 69 7.86 2.41 6.64
CA VAL A 69 9.16 2.12 6.00
C VAL A 69 8.99 1.35 4.68
N MET A 70 8.04 0.42 4.63
CA MET A 70 7.73 -0.35 3.42
C MET A 70 7.10 0.55 2.35
N MET A 71 6.11 1.36 2.74
CA MET A 71 5.42 2.27 1.82
C MET A 71 6.39 3.33 1.26
N GLU A 72 7.25 3.90 2.10
CA GLU A 72 8.28 4.86 1.69
C GLU A 72 9.24 4.28 0.66
N LYS A 73 9.80 3.09 0.96
CA LYS A 73 10.71 2.39 0.03
C LYS A 73 10.04 2.13 -1.32
N LEU A 74 8.80 1.64 -1.29
CA LEU A 74 8.06 1.30 -2.48
C LEU A 74 7.70 2.56 -3.29
N ALA A 75 7.21 3.61 -2.64
CA ALA A 75 6.88 4.88 -3.29
C ALA A 75 8.11 5.51 -3.95
N LYS A 76 9.24 5.57 -3.25
CA LYS A 76 10.51 6.08 -3.82
C LYS A 76 10.98 5.27 -5.03
N THR A 77 10.81 3.96 -4.99
CA THR A 77 11.13 3.08 -6.14
C THR A 77 10.21 3.36 -7.33
N CYS A 78 8.92 3.54 -7.08
CA CYS A 78 7.96 3.90 -8.12
C CYS A 78 8.28 5.25 -8.76
N ILE A 79 8.55 6.27 -7.93
CA ILE A 79 8.95 7.61 -8.39
C ILE A 79 10.19 7.53 -9.28
N ALA A 80 11.23 6.82 -8.86
CA ALA A 80 12.46 6.66 -9.62
C ALA A 80 12.26 5.97 -10.98
N LYS A 81 11.26 5.10 -11.09
CA LYS A 81 10.92 4.38 -12.33
C LYS A 81 9.77 5.01 -13.12
N GLY A 82 9.22 6.11 -12.66
CA GLY A 82 8.09 6.79 -13.32
C GLY A 82 6.77 6.01 -13.25
N VAL A 83 6.60 5.14 -12.27
CA VAL A 83 5.38 4.36 -12.04
C VAL A 83 4.49 5.06 -11.03
N LYS A 84 3.21 5.20 -11.33
CA LYS A 84 2.27 5.84 -10.42
C LYS A 84 2.08 5.01 -9.15
N CYS A 85 2.16 5.66 -7.99
CA CYS A 85 2.02 4.99 -6.70
C CYS A 85 1.00 5.71 -5.82
N TYR A 86 0.12 4.94 -5.20
CA TYR A 86 -0.79 5.42 -4.17
C TYR A 86 -0.47 4.75 -2.84
N VAL A 87 -0.42 5.55 -1.78
CA VAL A 87 -0.14 5.09 -0.41
C VAL A 87 -1.35 5.33 0.47
N SER A 88 -1.77 4.31 1.20
CA SER A 88 -2.83 4.42 2.20
C SER A 88 -2.20 4.66 3.56
N MET A 89 -2.26 5.89 4.02
CA MET A 89 -1.64 6.33 5.27
C MET A 89 -2.49 5.97 6.48
N GLU A 90 -1.83 5.58 7.56
CA GLU A 90 -2.44 5.38 8.87
C GLU A 90 -1.76 6.27 9.91
N ARG A 91 -2.56 6.90 10.74
CA ARG A 91 -2.12 7.71 11.89
C ARG A 91 -3.07 7.49 13.05
N HIS A 92 -2.63 7.83 14.26
CA HIS A 92 -3.53 7.88 15.40
C HIS A 92 -4.62 8.92 15.16
N MET A 93 -5.86 8.47 15.13
CA MET A 93 -7.02 9.31 14.86
C MET A 93 -7.90 9.38 16.10
N ALA A 94 -8.28 10.59 16.51
CA ALA A 94 -9.23 10.81 17.59
C ALA A 94 -10.60 11.22 17.04
N CYS A 95 -10.69 12.33 16.29
CA CYS A 95 -11.97 12.86 15.82
C CYS A 95 -12.47 12.23 14.50
N GLY A 96 -11.59 11.85 13.59
CA GLY A 96 -11.95 11.29 12.28
C GLY A 96 -12.53 12.32 11.28
N VAL A 97 -12.62 13.60 11.65
CA VAL A 97 -13.29 14.66 10.87
C VAL A 97 -12.41 15.89 10.60
N GLY A 98 -11.13 15.82 10.92
CA GLY A 98 -10.16 16.91 10.70
C GLY A 98 -10.22 18.05 11.73
N ALA A 99 -10.90 17.86 12.87
CA ALA A 99 -11.07 18.91 13.87
C ALA A 99 -9.94 18.95 14.92
N CYS A 100 -9.44 17.80 15.37
CA CYS A 100 -8.43 17.72 16.43
C CYS A 100 -6.99 17.89 15.94
N LEU A 101 -6.75 17.78 14.63
CA LEU A 101 -5.43 17.84 13.98
C LEU A 101 -4.43 16.73 14.42
N GLY A 102 -4.88 15.75 15.20
CA GLY A 102 -4.01 14.70 15.76
C GLY A 102 -3.38 13.76 14.73
N CYS A 103 -4.00 13.61 13.56
CA CYS A 103 -3.49 12.79 12.45
C CYS A 103 -2.80 13.61 11.36
N THR A 104 -2.34 14.83 11.66
CA THR A 104 -1.66 15.69 10.70
C THR A 104 -0.34 15.07 10.24
N HIS A 105 -0.08 15.15 8.96
CA HIS A 105 1.15 14.73 8.30
C HIS A 105 1.63 15.82 7.35
N GLU A 106 2.94 16.06 7.33
CA GLU A 106 3.55 16.98 6.37
C GLU A 106 3.65 16.31 5.00
N THR A 107 3.18 17.02 3.98
CA THR A 107 3.22 16.57 2.59
C THR A 107 3.90 17.61 1.70
N ALA A 108 4.17 17.26 0.46
CA ALA A 108 4.70 18.21 -0.54
C ALA A 108 3.80 19.44 -0.75
N HIS A 109 2.53 19.34 -0.40
CA HIS A 109 1.54 20.42 -0.51
C HIS A 109 1.14 21.04 0.83
N GLY A 110 1.99 20.86 1.86
CA GLY A 110 1.76 21.33 3.23
C GLY A 110 1.09 20.29 4.12
N ALA A 111 0.73 20.71 5.33
CA ALA A 111 0.15 19.81 6.33
C ALA A 111 -1.25 19.34 5.92
N ARG A 112 -1.49 18.04 5.98
CA ARG A 112 -2.76 17.37 5.67
C ARG A 112 -3.24 16.51 6.83
N CYS A 113 -4.55 16.50 7.05
CA CYS A 113 -5.17 15.61 8.03
C CYS A 113 -5.54 14.28 7.38
N ILE A 114 -4.88 13.20 7.76
CA ILE A 114 -5.08 11.87 7.16
C ILE A 114 -6.56 11.44 7.17
N CYS A 115 -7.30 11.73 8.25
CA CYS A 115 -8.70 11.35 8.37
C CYS A 115 -9.66 12.10 7.44
N LYS A 116 -9.30 13.33 7.03
CA LYS A 116 -10.15 14.21 6.23
C LYS A 116 -9.68 14.30 4.77
N ASP A 117 -8.37 14.51 4.57
CA ASP A 117 -7.77 14.77 3.26
C ASP A 117 -7.36 13.47 2.55
N GLY A 118 -7.15 12.39 3.31
CA GLY A 118 -6.83 11.05 2.84
C GLY A 118 -7.95 10.03 3.11
N PRO A 119 -7.61 8.79 3.49
CA PRO A 119 -6.27 8.27 3.85
C PRO A 119 -5.34 7.97 2.67
N VAL A 120 -5.83 7.97 1.43
CA VAL A 120 -5.05 7.62 0.24
C VAL A 120 -4.49 8.87 -0.42
N PHE A 121 -3.18 8.88 -0.65
CA PHE A 121 -2.43 9.96 -1.27
C PHE A 121 -1.57 9.43 -2.41
N GLU A 122 -1.18 10.30 -3.33
CA GLU A 122 -0.12 9.96 -4.28
C GLU A 122 1.22 9.83 -3.56
N GLY A 123 2.03 8.83 -3.94
CA GLY A 123 3.31 8.57 -3.29
C GLY A 123 4.28 9.77 -3.37
N GLU A 124 4.22 10.53 -4.46
CA GLU A 124 5.01 11.76 -4.63
C GLU A 124 4.62 12.85 -3.63
N GLU A 125 3.35 12.93 -3.25
CA GLU A 125 2.86 13.91 -2.28
C GLU A 125 3.45 13.68 -0.88
N ILE A 126 3.68 12.41 -0.53
CA ILE A 126 4.13 12.00 0.81
C ILE A 126 5.63 11.82 0.89
N TYR A 127 6.26 11.24 -0.14
CA TYR A 127 7.64 10.74 -0.07
C TYR A 127 8.60 11.31 -1.12
N ALA A 128 8.15 12.27 -1.90
CA ALA A 128 9.04 12.92 -2.87
C ALA A 128 10.06 13.87 -2.22
#